data_d77ca0a5d9db01953cbc5f6c87baf23c
#
_entry.id   d77ca0a5d9db01953cbc5f6c87baf23c
#
_cell.length_a   1.000
_cell.length_b   1.000
_cell.length_c   1.000
_cell.angle_alpha   90.00
_cell.angle_beta   90.00
_cell.angle_gamma   90.00
#
_symmetry.space_group_name_H-M   'P 1'
#
loop_
_entity.id
_entity.type
_entity.pdbx_description
1 polymer ?
#
loop_
_entity_poly.entity_id
_entity_poly.type
_entity_poly.pdbx_seq_one_letter_code
_entity_poly.pdbx_strand_id
1 'polypeptide(L)'
;LTYAQRGVSLVQVETDAGTVGHAFGGRRSYVEGPLREAVLGEDVFDTERCWQEMYASWRKPVAKGDVIASIGAVDIAIWDAVGKALDKPVYKVLGGFTDRIRVYAAGGYYQEGKDIDELVEEMMGYVENGHRAVKMKIGGAPLEEDVARVRAVVEAVGPDVEVMIDANNAWSAYEAIRFGRAVEDLGIYWFEEPVHPDDIAGHVEVRRALDIPVAAGENEYTRFGCRDLIVNRGVDILQADSVTTGGITEWRKIAAMAAAYHIPMAPHGNPHMSVHLMGSIPNGLIMETYPSVSGHMAELVDVPEVEEGYITIPDRPGLGLGLDEDAVEKYRVE
;
A
#
# COMPACT_ATOMS: atom_id res chain seq x y z
N LEU A 1 3.99 18.44 -6.08
CA LEU A 1 5.39 18.01 -5.88
C LEU A 1 5.89 17.41 -7.17
N THR A 2 6.86 18.08 -7.82
CA THR A 2 7.54 17.56 -9.01
C THR A 2 8.79 16.81 -8.53
N TYR A 3 8.83 15.49 -8.69
CA TYR A 3 10.00 14.69 -8.38
C TYR A 3 10.89 14.60 -9.63
N ALA A 4 12.06 15.22 -9.62
CA ALA A 4 13.03 15.14 -10.71
C ALA A 4 13.77 13.79 -10.73
N GLN A 5 13.92 13.13 -9.58
CA GLN A 5 14.50 11.78 -9.42
C GLN A 5 13.91 11.12 -8.15
N ARG A 6 13.53 9.87 -8.25
CA ARG A 6 13.18 9.01 -7.11
C ARG A 6 14.23 7.90 -7.00
N GLY A 7 15.03 7.91 -5.94
CA GLY A 7 15.84 6.76 -5.57
C GLY A 7 14.98 5.77 -4.78
N VAL A 8 15.14 4.49 -5.05
CA VAL A 8 14.60 3.40 -4.26
C VAL A 8 15.75 2.57 -3.70
N SER A 9 15.65 2.17 -2.42
CA SER A 9 16.63 1.24 -1.83
C SER A 9 16.22 -0.19 -2.15
N LEU A 10 17.18 -1.04 -2.56
CA LEU A 10 17.00 -2.48 -2.66
C LEU A 10 17.70 -3.13 -1.46
N VAL A 11 16.92 -3.84 -0.64
CA VAL A 11 17.42 -4.65 0.48
C VAL A 11 17.61 -6.08 0.01
N GLN A 12 18.76 -6.66 0.34
CA GLN A 12 19.08 -8.07 0.06
C GLN A 12 19.38 -8.80 1.38
N VAL A 13 18.78 -9.97 1.53
CA VAL A 13 19.08 -10.93 2.61
C VAL A 13 19.62 -12.19 1.98
N GLU A 14 20.87 -12.50 2.25
CA GLU A 14 21.55 -13.71 1.76
C GLU A 14 21.68 -14.74 2.90
N THR A 15 21.30 -15.98 2.61
CA THR A 15 21.44 -17.10 3.53
C THR A 15 22.75 -17.85 3.29
N ASP A 16 23.19 -18.66 4.26
CA ASP A 16 24.36 -19.53 4.13
C ASP A 16 24.20 -20.62 3.03
N ALA A 17 22.98 -20.93 2.66
CA ALA A 17 22.65 -21.80 1.51
C ALA A 17 22.71 -21.08 0.15
N GLY A 18 23.03 -19.78 0.11
CA GLY A 18 23.10 -18.97 -1.11
C GLY A 18 21.75 -18.51 -1.65
N THR A 19 20.67 -18.67 -0.89
CA THR A 19 19.36 -18.10 -1.26
C THR A 19 19.36 -16.61 -0.96
N VAL A 20 18.95 -15.77 -1.95
CA VAL A 20 18.90 -14.32 -1.80
C VAL A 20 17.45 -13.84 -1.88
N GLY A 21 16.99 -13.22 -0.80
CA GLY A 21 15.70 -12.54 -0.74
C GLY A 21 15.85 -11.02 -1.00
N HIS A 22 14.84 -10.43 -1.63
CA HIS A 22 14.86 -9.03 -2.04
C HIS A 22 13.62 -8.28 -1.56
N ALA A 23 13.79 -7.01 -1.23
CA ALA A 23 12.69 -6.08 -1.00
C ALA A 23 13.10 -4.65 -1.37
N PHE A 24 12.10 -3.83 -1.69
CA PHE A 24 12.30 -2.39 -1.90
C PHE A 24 11.95 -1.61 -0.64
N GLY A 25 12.71 -0.56 -0.35
CA GLY A 25 12.50 0.33 0.78
C GLY A 25 13.61 0.29 1.83
N GLY A 26 13.33 0.88 2.98
CA GLY A 26 14.30 1.00 4.08
C GLY A 26 15.37 2.07 3.87
N ARG A 27 15.99 2.49 4.97
CA ARG A 27 17.15 3.40 4.93
C ARG A 27 18.44 2.62 5.17
N ARG A 28 19.41 2.83 4.32
CA ARG A 28 20.74 2.18 4.36
C ARG A 28 21.35 2.22 5.77
N SER A 29 21.31 3.38 6.44
CA SER A 29 21.90 3.53 7.78
C SER A 29 21.27 2.67 8.86
N TYR A 30 19.99 2.30 8.72
CA TYR A 30 19.30 1.37 9.61
C TYR A 30 19.54 -0.08 9.20
N VAL A 31 19.44 -0.35 7.91
CA VAL A 31 19.57 -1.71 7.37
C VAL A 31 20.99 -2.26 7.56
N GLU A 32 22.03 -1.52 7.15
CA GLU A 32 23.43 -1.96 7.27
C GLU A 32 23.99 -1.84 8.69
N GLY A 33 23.28 -1.15 9.59
CA GLY A 33 23.65 -0.98 10.99
C GLY A 33 22.89 -1.94 11.92
N PRO A 34 22.04 -1.40 12.81
CA PRO A 34 21.44 -2.17 13.89
C PRO A 34 20.52 -3.31 13.43
N LEU A 35 19.85 -3.18 12.27
CA LEU A 35 18.95 -4.25 11.80
C LEU A 35 19.74 -5.44 11.28
N ARG A 36 20.86 -5.19 10.57
CA ARG A 36 21.77 -6.26 10.15
C ARG A 36 22.35 -7.00 11.37
N GLU A 37 22.78 -6.28 12.40
CA GLU A 37 23.33 -6.89 13.63
C GLU A 37 22.28 -7.76 14.34
N ALA A 38 21.00 -7.36 14.28
CA ALA A 38 19.90 -8.07 14.94
C ALA A 38 19.53 -9.40 14.25
N VAL A 39 19.76 -9.54 12.93
CA VAL A 39 19.33 -10.74 12.19
C VAL A 39 20.49 -11.59 11.66
N LEU A 40 21.73 -11.11 11.74
CA LEU A 40 22.87 -11.83 11.23
C LEU A 40 23.14 -13.11 12.02
N GLY A 41 23.09 -14.26 11.35
CA GLY A 41 23.28 -15.59 11.94
C GLY A 41 21.99 -16.20 12.52
N GLU A 42 20.85 -15.52 12.40
CA GLU A 42 19.55 -16.10 12.74
C GLU A 42 19.04 -17.02 11.63
N ASP A 43 18.18 -17.99 11.98
CA ASP A 43 17.50 -18.84 11.01
C ASP A 43 16.45 -18.03 10.24
N VAL A 44 16.51 -18.03 8.91
CA VAL A 44 15.58 -17.31 8.03
C VAL A 44 14.13 -17.73 8.24
N PHE A 45 13.87 -18.95 8.73
CA PHE A 45 12.53 -19.43 9.05
C PHE A 45 11.97 -18.91 10.38
N ASP A 46 12.82 -18.36 11.27
CA ASP A 46 12.41 -17.75 12.53
C ASP A 46 11.93 -16.31 12.33
N THR A 47 11.05 -16.07 11.36
CA THR A 47 10.62 -14.73 10.93
C THR A 47 10.09 -13.87 12.07
N GLU A 48 9.31 -14.44 12.99
CA GLU A 48 8.81 -13.72 14.17
C GLU A 48 9.96 -13.30 15.10
N ARG A 49 10.94 -14.17 15.34
CA ARG A 49 12.11 -13.87 16.15
C ARG A 49 12.96 -12.78 15.50
N CYS A 50 13.26 -12.90 14.21
CA CYS A 50 14.00 -11.87 13.46
C CYS A 50 13.30 -10.51 13.59
N TRP A 51 11.98 -10.46 13.44
CA TRP A 51 11.22 -9.24 13.59
C TRP A 51 11.33 -8.65 15.01
N GLN A 52 11.18 -9.48 16.06
CA GLN A 52 11.25 -9.03 17.45
C GLN A 52 12.66 -8.52 17.81
N GLU A 53 13.72 -9.19 17.35
CA GLU A 53 15.11 -8.75 17.59
C GLU A 53 15.39 -7.41 16.89
N MET A 54 14.93 -7.23 15.65
CA MET A 54 15.02 -5.93 14.96
C MET A 54 14.28 -4.84 15.72
N TYR A 55 13.07 -5.12 16.19
CA TYR A 55 12.26 -4.15 16.93
C TYR A 55 12.87 -3.81 18.31
N ALA A 56 13.46 -4.81 18.99
CA ALA A 56 14.10 -4.64 20.29
C ALA A 56 15.50 -4.01 20.22
N SER A 57 16.16 -3.99 19.04
CA SER A 57 17.53 -3.48 18.87
C SER A 57 17.68 -1.98 19.18
N TRP A 58 16.57 -1.26 19.30
CA TRP A 58 16.55 0.15 19.65
C TRP A 58 16.43 0.34 21.17
N ARG A 59 17.43 1.03 21.77
CA ARG A 59 17.40 1.36 23.21
C ARG A 59 16.23 2.26 23.62
N LYS A 60 15.67 3.01 22.66
CA LYS A 60 14.45 3.79 22.82
C LYS A 60 13.45 3.26 21.79
N PRO A 61 12.33 2.68 22.20
CA PRO A 61 11.31 2.24 21.26
C PRO A 61 10.88 3.40 20.37
N VAL A 62 11.14 3.30 19.08
CA VAL A 62 10.62 4.23 18.07
C VAL A 62 9.44 3.53 17.44
N ALA A 63 8.24 3.97 17.80
CA ALA A 63 7.02 3.32 17.34
C ALA A 63 6.61 3.70 15.92
N LYS A 64 7.25 4.69 15.31
CA LYS A 64 6.87 5.28 14.01
C LYS A 64 8.12 5.65 13.20
N GLY A 65 7.91 5.87 11.90
CA GLY A 65 8.91 6.44 10.98
C GLY A 65 9.85 5.42 10.33
N ASP A 66 10.92 5.95 9.75
CA ASP A 66 11.85 5.21 8.87
C ASP A 66 12.44 3.94 9.47
N VAL A 67 12.54 3.86 10.79
CA VAL A 67 13.02 2.64 11.48
C VAL A 67 12.06 1.49 11.25
N ILE A 68 10.76 1.70 11.48
CA ILE A 68 9.75 0.65 11.31
C ILE A 68 9.63 0.26 9.83
N ALA A 69 9.66 1.24 8.93
CA ALA A 69 9.69 0.99 7.49
C ALA A 69 10.95 0.21 7.06
N SER A 70 12.10 0.45 7.72
CA SER A 70 13.32 -0.31 7.44
C SER A 70 13.26 -1.74 7.99
N ILE A 71 12.64 -1.95 9.16
CA ILE A 71 12.32 -3.30 9.67
C ILE A 71 11.42 -4.01 8.65
N GLY A 72 10.41 -3.29 8.14
CA GLY A 72 9.51 -3.81 7.11
C GLY A 72 10.25 -4.30 5.87
N ALA A 73 11.16 -3.50 5.33
CA ALA A 73 11.94 -3.89 4.16
C ALA A 73 12.82 -5.12 4.41
N VAL A 74 13.47 -5.23 5.58
CA VAL A 74 14.27 -6.42 5.94
C VAL A 74 13.38 -7.65 6.13
N ASP A 75 12.26 -7.52 6.83
CA ASP A 75 11.29 -8.61 7.05
C ASP A 75 10.74 -9.15 5.71
N ILE A 76 10.44 -8.28 4.77
CA ILE A 76 9.97 -8.65 3.44
C ILE A 76 11.04 -9.42 2.67
N ALA A 77 12.31 -8.97 2.72
CA ALA A 77 13.42 -9.70 2.10
C ALA A 77 13.64 -11.07 2.76
N ILE A 78 13.45 -11.20 4.07
CA ILE A 78 13.45 -12.48 4.78
C ILE A 78 12.34 -13.40 4.24
N TRP A 79 11.11 -12.91 4.11
CA TRP A 79 10.00 -13.70 3.58
C TRP A 79 10.19 -14.09 2.11
N ASP A 80 10.80 -13.23 1.30
CA ASP A 80 11.19 -13.60 -0.07
C ASP A 80 12.20 -14.76 -0.08
N ALA A 81 13.22 -14.69 0.78
CA ALA A 81 14.18 -15.80 0.96
C ALA A 81 13.49 -17.08 1.43
N VAL A 82 12.56 -17.00 2.39
CA VAL A 82 11.76 -18.15 2.86
C VAL A 82 10.97 -18.78 1.71
N GLY A 83 10.27 -17.97 0.92
CA GLY A 83 9.52 -18.46 -0.23
C GLY A 83 10.42 -19.15 -1.27
N LYS A 84 11.59 -18.58 -1.56
CA LYS A 84 12.59 -19.14 -2.46
C LYS A 84 13.19 -20.44 -1.92
N ALA A 85 13.53 -20.49 -0.64
CA ALA A 85 14.06 -21.69 0.01
C ALA A 85 13.06 -22.86 0.00
N LEU A 86 11.77 -22.57 0.06
CA LEU A 86 10.67 -23.55 0.00
C LEU A 86 10.19 -23.85 -1.43
N ASP A 87 10.73 -23.18 -2.43
CA ASP A 87 10.26 -23.25 -3.83
C ASP A 87 8.75 -22.99 -3.93
N LYS A 88 8.28 -21.94 -3.24
CA LYS A 88 6.87 -21.53 -3.21
C LYS A 88 6.70 -20.00 -3.25
N PRO A 89 5.64 -19.49 -3.92
CA PRO A 89 5.24 -18.10 -3.77
C PRO A 89 4.91 -17.77 -2.31
N VAL A 90 5.26 -16.56 -1.86
CA VAL A 90 5.06 -16.14 -0.47
C VAL A 90 3.60 -16.30 -0.03
N TYR A 91 2.61 -15.96 -0.86
CA TYR A 91 1.20 -16.12 -0.48
C TYR A 91 0.83 -17.58 -0.13
N LYS A 92 1.43 -18.57 -0.79
CA LYS A 92 1.22 -19.98 -0.47
C LYS A 92 1.85 -20.35 0.87
N VAL A 93 3.04 -19.84 1.16
CA VAL A 93 3.70 -20.02 2.46
C VAL A 93 2.88 -19.41 3.60
N LEU A 94 2.22 -18.29 3.32
CA LEU A 94 1.33 -17.59 4.27
C LEU A 94 -0.04 -18.26 4.47
N GLY A 95 -0.35 -19.32 3.72
CA GLY A 95 -1.58 -20.10 3.86
C GLY A 95 -2.47 -20.13 2.60
N GLY A 96 -2.31 -19.18 1.67
CA GLY A 96 -2.95 -19.14 0.36
C GLY A 96 -4.49 -19.19 0.39
N PHE A 97 -5.13 -18.08 0.03
CA PHE A 97 -6.60 -17.99 -0.07
C PHE A 97 -7.05 -17.90 -1.54
N THR A 98 -6.41 -17.00 -2.31
CA THR A 98 -6.68 -16.80 -3.74
C THR A 98 -5.41 -16.39 -4.47
N ASP A 99 -5.35 -16.65 -5.75
CA ASP A 99 -4.27 -16.19 -6.65
C ASP A 99 -4.70 -15.04 -7.56
N ARG A 100 -5.97 -14.63 -7.50
CA ARG A 100 -6.53 -13.55 -8.31
C ARG A 100 -6.97 -12.40 -7.41
N ILE A 101 -6.32 -11.25 -7.55
CA ILE A 101 -6.48 -10.09 -6.69
C ILE A 101 -7.15 -8.96 -7.47
N ARG A 102 -8.25 -8.45 -6.94
CA ARG A 102 -8.91 -7.27 -7.47
C ARG A 102 -8.04 -6.03 -7.27
N VAL A 103 -7.97 -5.14 -8.27
CA VAL A 103 -7.11 -3.95 -8.23
C VAL A 103 -7.82 -2.69 -8.69
N TYR A 104 -7.33 -1.54 -8.20
CA TYR A 104 -7.70 -0.22 -8.69
C TYR A 104 -6.46 0.56 -9.16
N ALA A 105 -6.67 1.51 -10.07
CA ALA A 105 -5.63 2.43 -10.51
C ALA A 105 -5.66 3.70 -9.67
N ALA A 106 -4.54 4.05 -9.03
CA ALA A 106 -4.35 5.32 -8.33
C ALA A 106 -3.71 6.35 -9.26
N GLY A 107 -4.31 7.54 -9.31
CA GLY A 107 -3.85 8.66 -10.13
C GLY A 107 -4.55 9.96 -9.78
N GLY A 108 -4.85 10.77 -10.78
CA GLY A 108 -5.58 12.03 -10.61
C GLY A 108 -4.84 13.09 -9.81
N TYR A 109 -3.49 13.02 -9.80
CA TYR A 109 -2.65 14.00 -9.09
C TYR A 109 -2.82 15.40 -9.67
N TYR A 110 -2.71 16.42 -8.81
CA TYR A 110 -2.65 17.80 -9.25
C TYR A 110 -1.30 18.07 -9.92
N GLN A 111 -1.36 18.69 -11.08
CA GLN A 111 -0.19 19.10 -11.86
C GLN A 111 -0.45 20.49 -12.43
N GLU A 112 0.60 21.29 -12.59
CA GLU A 112 0.49 22.60 -13.22
C GLU A 112 0.01 22.45 -14.68
N GLY A 113 -1.07 23.14 -15.04
CA GLY A 113 -1.68 23.09 -16.36
C GLY A 113 -2.65 21.94 -16.60
N LYS A 114 -2.77 20.98 -15.68
CA LYS A 114 -3.71 19.86 -15.79
C LYS A 114 -5.11 20.30 -15.38
N ASP A 115 -6.01 20.39 -16.34
CA ASP A 115 -7.41 20.71 -16.13
C ASP A 115 -8.30 19.47 -15.91
N ILE A 116 -9.62 19.67 -15.90
CA ILE A 116 -10.59 18.58 -15.70
C ILE A 116 -10.62 17.62 -16.89
N ASP A 117 -10.45 18.12 -18.11
CA ASP A 117 -10.50 17.28 -19.32
C ASP A 117 -9.29 16.32 -19.33
N GLU A 118 -8.09 16.80 -19.01
CA GLU A 118 -6.88 15.98 -18.89
C GLU A 118 -6.97 14.97 -17.70
N LEU A 119 -7.63 15.34 -16.60
CA LEU A 119 -7.92 14.43 -15.52
C LEU A 119 -8.85 13.29 -15.97
N VAL A 120 -9.91 13.62 -16.68
CA VAL A 120 -10.87 12.66 -17.23
C VAL A 120 -10.17 11.72 -18.22
N GLU A 121 -9.33 12.25 -19.12
CA GLU A 121 -8.55 11.46 -20.08
C GLU A 121 -7.64 10.45 -19.34
N GLU A 122 -6.94 10.89 -18.28
CA GLU A 122 -6.12 9.98 -17.44
C GLU A 122 -6.95 8.84 -16.85
N MET A 123 -8.10 9.16 -16.22
CA MET A 123 -8.94 8.14 -15.58
C MET A 123 -9.55 7.17 -16.59
N MET A 124 -9.98 7.67 -17.73
CA MET A 124 -10.48 6.84 -18.84
C MET A 124 -9.38 5.93 -19.38
N GLY A 125 -8.15 6.43 -19.52
CA GLY A 125 -7.00 5.63 -19.92
C GLY A 125 -6.75 4.44 -19.00
N TYR A 126 -6.97 4.57 -17.68
CA TYR A 126 -6.87 3.42 -16.76
C TYR A 126 -7.98 2.39 -17.00
N VAL A 127 -9.21 2.84 -17.29
CA VAL A 127 -10.33 1.95 -17.61
C VAL A 127 -10.08 1.20 -18.91
N GLU A 128 -9.58 1.87 -19.95
CA GLU A 128 -9.20 1.28 -21.24
C GLU A 128 -8.09 0.23 -21.09
N ASN A 129 -7.17 0.45 -20.13
CA ASN A 129 -6.11 -0.49 -19.76
C ASN A 129 -6.56 -1.60 -18.82
N GLY A 130 -7.85 -1.85 -18.68
CA GLY A 130 -8.43 -3.00 -18.01
C GLY A 130 -8.84 -2.80 -16.56
N HIS A 131 -8.62 -1.63 -15.94
CA HIS A 131 -9.11 -1.35 -14.58
C HIS A 131 -10.64 -1.20 -14.54
N ARG A 132 -11.24 -1.58 -13.42
CA ARG A 132 -12.68 -1.42 -13.13
C ARG A 132 -12.91 -0.60 -11.85
N ALA A 133 -11.86 -0.01 -11.34
CA ALA A 133 -11.87 0.90 -10.21
C ALA A 133 -10.72 1.90 -10.34
N VAL A 134 -10.97 3.16 -10.02
CA VAL A 134 -9.99 4.25 -10.11
C VAL A 134 -10.03 5.10 -8.85
N LYS A 135 -8.88 5.62 -8.41
CA LYS A 135 -8.75 6.54 -7.28
C LYS A 135 -8.13 7.86 -7.74
N MET A 136 -8.74 8.98 -7.38
CA MET A 136 -8.25 10.31 -7.69
C MET A 136 -7.97 11.13 -6.44
N LYS A 137 -7.03 12.08 -6.55
CA LYS A 137 -6.69 13.01 -5.48
C LYS A 137 -7.67 14.17 -5.40
N ILE A 138 -8.00 14.55 -4.16
CA ILE A 138 -8.81 15.70 -3.79
C ILE A 138 -8.13 16.48 -2.66
N GLY A 139 -8.65 17.65 -2.27
CA GLY A 139 -8.10 18.46 -1.17
C GLY A 139 -6.98 19.42 -1.57
N GLY A 140 -6.61 19.46 -2.84
CA GLY A 140 -5.58 20.36 -3.38
C GLY A 140 -6.14 21.60 -4.09
N ALA A 141 -7.47 21.67 -4.27
CA ALA A 141 -8.17 22.77 -4.91
C ALA A 141 -9.31 23.31 -4.01
N PRO A 142 -9.95 24.46 -4.34
CA PRO A 142 -11.17 24.89 -3.67
C PRO A 142 -12.26 23.82 -3.73
N LEU A 143 -13.12 23.79 -2.70
CA LEU A 143 -14.15 22.73 -2.54
C LEU A 143 -15.01 22.56 -3.80
N GLU A 144 -15.50 23.66 -4.38
CA GLU A 144 -16.36 23.63 -5.56
C GLU A 144 -15.64 23.06 -6.80
N GLU A 145 -14.35 23.32 -6.92
CA GLU A 145 -13.50 22.79 -7.99
C GLU A 145 -13.28 21.29 -7.81
N ASP A 146 -12.93 20.84 -6.61
CA ASP A 146 -12.76 19.40 -6.33
C ASP A 146 -14.08 18.63 -6.51
N VAL A 147 -15.22 19.19 -6.13
CA VAL A 147 -16.54 18.60 -6.41
C VAL A 147 -16.77 18.46 -7.93
N ALA A 148 -16.43 19.51 -8.71
CA ALA A 148 -16.57 19.45 -10.16
C ALA A 148 -15.64 18.39 -10.79
N ARG A 149 -14.40 18.25 -10.31
CA ARG A 149 -13.44 17.23 -10.73
C ARG A 149 -13.96 15.82 -10.47
N VAL A 150 -14.47 15.55 -9.25
CA VAL A 150 -15.03 14.24 -8.90
C VAL A 150 -16.24 13.91 -9.76
N ARG A 151 -17.17 14.86 -9.93
CA ARG A 151 -18.36 14.68 -10.77
C ARG A 151 -18.01 14.35 -12.22
N ALA A 152 -17.05 15.08 -12.81
CA ALA A 152 -16.61 14.86 -14.18
C ALA A 152 -16.01 13.45 -14.36
N VAL A 153 -15.19 12.98 -13.41
CA VAL A 153 -14.62 11.62 -13.46
C VAL A 153 -15.73 10.58 -13.35
N VAL A 154 -16.63 10.69 -12.37
CA VAL A 154 -17.73 9.72 -12.18
C VAL A 154 -18.63 9.64 -13.42
N GLU A 155 -18.98 10.79 -14.02
CA GLU A 155 -19.80 10.84 -15.24
C GLU A 155 -19.08 10.21 -16.43
N ALA A 156 -17.77 10.40 -16.55
CA ALA A 156 -16.98 9.91 -17.70
C ALA A 156 -16.73 8.39 -17.62
N VAL A 157 -16.34 7.87 -16.45
CA VAL A 157 -16.04 6.43 -16.30
C VAL A 157 -17.30 5.56 -16.29
N GLY A 158 -18.45 6.15 -15.94
CA GLY A 158 -19.76 5.49 -15.94
C GLY A 158 -19.99 4.53 -14.76
N PRO A 159 -21.18 3.93 -14.71
CA PRO A 159 -21.65 3.21 -13.51
C PRO A 159 -20.97 1.84 -13.28
N ASP A 160 -20.25 1.32 -14.24
CA ASP A 160 -19.56 0.03 -14.13
C ASP A 160 -18.15 0.14 -13.56
N VAL A 161 -17.68 1.38 -13.26
CA VAL A 161 -16.37 1.67 -12.70
C VAL A 161 -16.52 2.32 -11.32
N GLU A 162 -15.89 1.74 -10.33
CA GLU A 162 -15.88 2.32 -8.97
C GLU A 162 -14.89 3.49 -8.88
N VAL A 163 -15.34 4.59 -8.31
CA VAL A 163 -14.53 5.79 -8.09
C VAL A 163 -14.24 5.96 -6.60
N MET A 164 -12.97 6.04 -6.26
CA MET A 164 -12.45 6.36 -4.94
C MET A 164 -11.88 7.77 -4.93
N ILE A 165 -11.96 8.44 -3.81
CA ILE A 165 -11.41 9.77 -3.59
C ILE A 165 -10.44 9.77 -2.42
N ASP A 166 -9.34 10.52 -2.53
CA ASP A 166 -8.26 10.53 -1.55
C ASP A 166 -7.81 11.98 -1.26
N ALA A 167 -8.02 12.40 -0.01
CA ALA A 167 -7.66 13.73 0.46
C ALA A 167 -6.22 13.83 1.01
N ASN A 168 -5.52 12.72 1.18
CA ASN A 168 -4.18 12.67 1.79
C ASN A 168 -4.05 13.62 3.00
N ASN A 169 -4.97 13.47 3.94
CA ASN A 169 -4.99 14.19 5.24
C ASN A 169 -5.18 15.71 5.13
N ALA A 170 -5.77 16.22 4.04
CA ALA A 170 -5.81 17.66 3.75
C ALA A 170 -6.72 18.47 4.67
N TRP A 171 -7.71 17.86 5.32
CA TRP A 171 -8.82 18.58 5.94
C TRP A 171 -8.98 18.35 7.44
N SER A 172 -9.69 19.27 8.07
CA SER A 172 -10.34 19.03 9.36
C SER A 172 -11.61 18.17 9.17
N ALA A 173 -12.12 17.54 10.24
CA ALA A 173 -13.35 16.76 10.17
C ALA A 173 -14.54 17.58 9.60
N TYR A 174 -14.64 18.84 9.96
CA TYR A 174 -15.69 19.73 9.44
C TYR A 174 -15.61 19.91 7.92
N GLU A 175 -14.41 20.16 7.37
CA GLU A 175 -14.20 20.34 5.93
C GLU A 175 -14.43 19.04 5.17
N ALA A 176 -13.92 17.92 5.69
CA ALA A 176 -14.12 16.60 5.13
C ALA A 176 -15.60 16.20 5.06
N ILE A 177 -16.37 16.44 6.12
CA ILE A 177 -17.82 16.19 6.15
C ILE A 177 -18.55 17.08 5.13
N ARG A 178 -18.17 18.34 5.05
CA ARG A 178 -18.75 19.29 4.11
C ARG A 178 -18.53 18.88 2.66
N PHE A 179 -17.31 18.43 2.34
CA PHE A 179 -16.97 17.90 1.02
C PHE A 179 -17.71 16.58 0.74
N GLY A 180 -17.61 15.61 1.66
CA GLY A 180 -18.26 14.30 1.50
C GLY A 180 -19.73 14.42 1.18
N ARG A 181 -20.47 15.29 1.88
CA ARG A 181 -21.89 15.56 1.60
C ARG A 181 -22.15 16.16 0.22
N ALA A 182 -21.20 16.90 -0.35
CA ALA A 182 -21.34 17.51 -1.68
C ALA A 182 -21.15 16.49 -2.82
N VAL A 183 -20.57 15.32 -2.53
CA VAL A 183 -20.31 14.24 -3.50
C VAL A 183 -21.00 12.90 -3.14
N GLU A 184 -21.79 12.88 -2.06
CA GLU A 184 -22.41 11.65 -1.52
C GLU A 184 -23.42 11.03 -2.50
N ASP A 185 -24.07 11.85 -3.33
CA ASP A 185 -25.01 11.43 -4.39
C ASP A 185 -24.31 10.80 -5.61
N LEU A 186 -22.97 10.84 -5.69
CA LEU A 186 -22.19 10.32 -6.82
C LEU A 186 -21.83 8.83 -6.72
N GLY A 187 -22.16 8.15 -5.62
CA GLY A 187 -21.87 6.74 -5.45
C GLY A 187 -20.39 6.42 -5.25
N ILE A 188 -19.66 7.28 -4.57
CA ILE A 188 -18.23 7.12 -4.27
C ILE A 188 -18.00 5.84 -3.47
N TYR A 189 -17.02 5.02 -3.91
CA TYR A 189 -16.73 3.73 -3.31
C TYR A 189 -16.08 3.85 -1.94
N TRP A 190 -15.12 4.79 -1.75
CA TRP A 190 -14.64 5.22 -0.44
C TRP A 190 -14.05 6.63 -0.48
N PHE A 191 -13.95 7.23 0.70
CA PHE A 191 -13.25 8.47 0.99
C PHE A 191 -12.01 8.15 1.83
N GLU A 192 -10.81 8.29 1.21
CA GLU A 192 -9.52 7.98 1.79
C GLU A 192 -8.93 9.17 2.51
N GLU A 193 -8.36 8.90 3.70
CA GLU A 193 -7.62 9.85 4.53
C GLU A 193 -8.23 11.26 4.64
N PRO A 194 -9.50 11.37 5.04
CA PRO A 194 -10.18 12.67 5.08
C PRO A 194 -9.53 13.67 6.04
N VAL A 195 -8.88 13.18 7.12
CA VAL A 195 -8.29 14.00 8.19
C VAL A 195 -6.89 13.48 8.55
N HIS A 196 -6.14 14.26 9.36
CA HIS A 196 -4.80 13.89 9.79
C HIS A 196 -4.78 12.50 10.48
N PRO A 197 -3.77 11.64 10.26
CA PRO A 197 -3.73 10.28 10.80
C PRO A 197 -3.73 10.24 12.34
N ASP A 198 -3.16 11.23 13.02
CA ASP A 198 -3.20 11.32 14.49
C ASP A 198 -4.58 11.79 15.02
N ASP A 199 -5.51 12.22 14.16
CA ASP A 199 -6.88 12.65 14.56
C ASP A 199 -7.88 11.49 14.44
N ILE A 200 -7.72 10.50 15.32
CA ILE A 200 -8.64 9.35 15.39
C ILE A 200 -10.09 9.81 15.67
N ALA A 201 -10.27 10.85 16.48
CA ALA A 201 -11.60 11.38 16.78
C ALA A 201 -12.25 11.99 15.53
N GLY A 202 -11.49 12.72 14.73
CA GLY A 202 -11.94 13.27 13.45
C GLY A 202 -12.32 12.18 12.45
N HIS A 203 -11.53 11.10 12.33
CA HIS A 203 -11.90 9.92 11.53
C HIS A 203 -13.26 9.35 11.94
N VAL A 204 -13.47 9.17 13.26
CA VAL A 204 -14.76 8.68 13.81
C VAL A 204 -15.91 9.64 13.49
N GLU A 205 -15.66 10.96 13.56
CA GLU A 205 -16.67 11.98 13.26
C GLU A 205 -17.07 11.95 11.79
N VAL A 206 -16.10 11.94 10.87
CA VAL A 206 -16.34 11.87 9.41
C VAL A 206 -17.11 10.59 9.08
N ARG A 207 -16.62 9.44 9.53
CA ARG A 207 -17.25 8.13 9.28
C ARG A 207 -18.71 8.05 9.75
N ARG A 208 -19.04 8.72 10.85
CA ARG A 208 -20.42 8.75 11.37
C ARG A 208 -21.35 9.71 10.65
N ALA A 209 -20.78 10.73 10.01
CA ALA A 209 -21.53 11.81 9.39
C ALA A 209 -21.85 11.55 7.91
N LEU A 210 -21.13 10.61 7.27
CA LEU A 210 -21.26 10.30 5.84
C LEU A 210 -21.71 8.86 5.63
N ASP A 211 -22.45 8.64 4.54
CA ASP A 211 -22.78 7.29 4.04
C ASP A 211 -21.63 6.72 3.15
N ILE A 212 -20.69 7.57 2.73
CA ILE A 212 -19.47 7.15 2.00
C ILE A 212 -18.55 6.40 2.98
N PRO A 213 -18.13 5.15 2.68
CA PRO A 213 -17.16 4.43 3.51
C PRO A 213 -15.85 5.20 3.67
N VAL A 214 -15.30 5.24 4.88
CA VAL A 214 -13.99 5.87 5.16
C VAL A 214 -12.89 4.83 5.12
N ALA A 215 -11.85 5.10 4.32
CA ALA A 215 -10.63 4.30 4.25
C ALA A 215 -9.44 5.08 4.78
N ALA A 216 -8.58 4.45 5.58
CA ALA A 216 -7.31 5.00 6.04
C ALA A 216 -6.40 3.91 6.62
N GLY A 217 -5.14 4.26 6.90
CA GLY A 217 -4.20 3.38 7.57
C GLY A 217 -2.80 3.32 6.95
N GLU A 218 -2.57 3.95 5.79
CA GLU A 218 -1.28 3.98 5.12
C GLU A 218 -0.19 4.67 5.96
N ASN A 219 -0.57 5.65 6.77
CA ASN A 219 0.29 6.40 7.66
C ASN A 219 0.43 5.77 9.06
N GLU A 220 -0.18 4.60 9.30
CA GLU A 220 -0.07 3.91 10.57
C GLU A 220 1.13 2.97 10.62
N TYR A 221 1.80 2.97 11.77
CA TYR A 221 2.95 2.13 12.04
C TYR A 221 2.59 1.02 13.00
N THR A 222 3.01 -0.20 12.69
CA THR A 222 2.79 -1.41 13.47
C THR A 222 1.30 -1.72 13.72
N ARG A 223 1.03 -2.89 14.30
CA ARG A 223 -0.34 -3.25 14.75
C ARG A 223 -0.93 -2.28 15.78
N PHE A 224 -0.10 -1.48 16.44
CA PHE A 224 -0.59 -0.61 17.53
C PHE A 224 -1.30 0.63 16.96
N GLY A 225 -0.79 1.27 15.91
CA GLY A 225 -1.47 2.37 15.22
C GLY A 225 -2.75 1.89 14.53
N CYS A 226 -2.66 0.80 13.77
CA CYS A 226 -3.83 0.21 13.12
C CYS A 226 -4.92 -0.22 14.12
N ARG A 227 -4.50 -0.76 15.31
CA ARG A 227 -5.45 -1.08 16.40
C ARG A 227 -6.28 0.13 16.80
N ASP A 228 -5.66 1.29 16.91
CA ASP A 228 -6.35 2.49 17.40
C ASP A 228 -7.43 2.95 16.41
N LEU A 229 -7.19 2.85 15.09
CA LEU A 229 -8.22 3.05 14.05
C LEU A 229 -9.37 2.00 14.17
N ILE A 230 -9.01 0.72 14.32
CA ILE A 230 -9.95 -0.40 14.38
C ILE A 230 -10.87 -0.30 15.60
N VAL A 231 -10.28 -0.19 16.82
CA VAL A 231 -11.06 -0.26 18.07
C VAL A 231 -11.94 0.97 18.27
N ASN A 232 -11.53 2.13 17.78
CA ASN A 232 -12.32 3.36 17.83
C ASN A 232 -13.34 3.45 16.70
N ARG A 233 -13.32 2.50 15.75
CA ARG A 233 -14.15 2.52 14.54
C ARG A 233 -13.96 3.80 13.73
N GLY A 234 -12.69 4.17 13.51
CA GLY A 234 -12.30 5.33 12.70
C GLY A 234 -12.37 5.06 11.20
N VAL A 235 -12.42 3.77 10.78
CA VAL A 235 -12.45 3.36 9.39
C VAL A 235 -13.48 2.26 9.12
N ASP A 236 -13.93 2.17 7.87
CA ASP A 236 -14.69 1.06 7.30
C ASP A 236 -13.76 0.09 6.54
N ILE A 237 -12.66 0.61 6.00
CA ILE A 237 -11.67 -0.12 5.21
C ILE A 237 -10.28 0.24 5.74
N LEU A 238 -9.44 -0.77 6.02
CA LEU A 238 -8.09 -0.54 6.54
C LEU A 238 -7.05 -0.65 5.43
N GLN A 239 -6.24 0.43 5.26
CA GLN A 239 -5.25 0.56 4.19
C GLN A 239 -3.80 0.42 4.69
N ALA A 240 -3.54 -0.48 5.62
CA ALA A 240 -2.21 -0.71 6.18
C ALA A 240 -1.17 -0.99 5.08
N ASP A 241 -0.17 -0.10 4.95
CA ASP A 241 0.97 -0.29 4.05
C ASP A 241 1.93 -1.33 4.61
N SER A 242 2.36 -2.22 3.77
CA SER A 242 3.15 -3.37 4.16
C SER A 242 4.57 -3.03 4.62
N VAL A 243 5.21 -2.01 4.04
CA VAL A 243 6.54 -1.55 4.46
C VAL A 243 6.43 -0.64 5.68
N THR A 244 5.51 0.32 5.66
CA THR A 244 5.30 1.29 6.73
C THR A 244 4.91 0.62 8.03
N THR A 245 4.08 -0.42 7.99
CA THR A 245 3.67 -1.14 9.22
C THR A 245 4.72 -2.09 9.78
N GLY A 246 5.82 -2.34 9.07
CA GLY A 246 6.92 -3.18 9.56
C GLY A 246 7.02 -4.57 8.94
N GLY A 247 6.51 -4.76 7.71
CA GLY A 247 6.68 -5.97 6.94
C GLY A 247 5.55 -6.99 7.05
N ILE A 248 5.74 -8.12 6.43
CA ILE A 248 4.77 -9.22 6.31
C ILE A 248 4.42 -9.80 7.70
N THR A 249 5.42 -10.01 8.55
CA THR A 249 5.25 -10.58 9.90
C THR A 249 4.30 -9.72 10.75
N GLU A 250 4.40 -8.40 10.66
CA GLU A 250 3.54 -7.48 11.42
C GLU A 250 2.18 -7.28 10.72
N TRP A 251 2.18 -7.13 9.39
CA TRP A 251 0.97 -6.90 8.61
C TRP A 251 -0.07 -8.03 8.76
N ARG A 252 0.38 -9.29 8.82
CA ARG A 252 -0.51 -10.45 9.06
C ARG A 252 -1.29 -10.35 10.38
N LYS A 253 -0.66 -9.81 11.42
CA LYS A 253 -1.31 -9.58 12.73
C LYS A 253 -2.38 -8.50 12.61
N ILE A 254 -2.09 -7.46 11.81
CA ILE A 254 -3.04 -6.38 11.50
C ILE A 254 -4.25 -6.93 10.75
N ALA A 255 -4.03 -7.70 9.68
CA ALA A 255 -5.10 -8.30 8.90
C ALA A 255 -5.99 -9.23 9.73
N ALA A 256 -5.40 -10.05 10.61
CA ALA A 256 -6.14 -10.91 11.52
C ALA A 256 -6.97 -10.12 12.54
N MET A 257 -6.41 -9.02 13.05
CA MET A 257 -7.14 -8.11 13.94
C MET A 257 -8.30 -7.42 13.21
N ALA A 258 -8.07 -6.88 12.01
CA ALA A 258 -9.12 -6.27 11.18
C ALA A 258 -10.25 -7.27 10.88
N ALA A 259 -9.92 -8.53 10.53
CA ALA A 259 -10.89 -9.60 10.29
C ALA A 259 -11.77 -9.86 11.52
N ALA A 260 -11.20 -9.86 12.74
CA ALA A 260 -11.96 -10.04 13.98
C ALA A 260 -12.97 -8.90 14.26
N TYR A 261 -12.76 -7.72 13.67
CA TYR A 261 -13.66 -6.57 13.72
C TYR A 261 -14.54 -6.41 12.48
N HIS A 262 -14.49 -7.38 11.55
CA HIS A 262 -15.20 -7.36 10.26
C HIS A 262 -14.80 -6.17 9.36
N ILE A 263 -13.53 -5.73 9.44
CA ILE A 263 -12.98 -4.67 8.60
C ILE A 263 -12.20 -5.31 7.45
N PRO A 264 -12.54 -4.99 6.19
CA PRO A 264 -11.79 -5.43 5.03
C PRO A 264 -10.45 -4.69 4.91
N MET A 265 -9.49 -5.36 4.24
CA MET A 265 -8.16 -4.82 3.96
C MET A 265 -8.07 -4.34 2.51
N ALA A 266 -7.52 -3.14 2.30
CA ALA A 266 -7.18 -2.59 1.00
C ALA A 266 -5.78 -1.93 1.08
N PRO A 267 -4.68 -2.71 1.09
CA PRO A 267 -3.36 -2.18 1.40
C PRO A 267 -2.93 -1.07 0.44
N HIS A 268 -2.32 -0.03 1.01
CA HIS A 268 -1.63 1.01 0.27
C HIS A 268 -0.32 0.48 -0.28
N GLY A 269 0.04 0.91 -1.48
CA GLY A 269 1.39 0.80 -2.03
C GLY A 269 1.94 -0.60 -2.27
N ASN A 270 3.16 -0.63 -2.76
CA ASN A 270 3.99 -1.83 -2.92
C ASN A 270 3.27 -3.03 -3.59
N PRO A 271 2.70 -2.86 -4.81
CA PRO A 271 1.83 -3.87 -5.42
C PRO A 271 2.49 -5.24 -5.56
N HIS A 272 3.80 -5.30 -5.84
CA HIS A 272 4.56 -6.55 -5.98
C HIS A 272 4.54 -7.41 -4.72
N MET A 273 4.41 -6.80 -3.55
CA MET A 273 4.33 -7.51 -2.29
C MET A 273 2.90 -7.61 -1.78
N SER A 274 2.16 -6.50 -1.87
CA SER A 274 0.78 -6.44 -1.39
C SER A 274 -0.11 -7.49 -2.06
N VAL A 275 0.19 -7.90 -3.30
CA VAL A 275 -0.49 -8.98 -4.00
C VAL A 275 -0.40 -10.31 -3.24
N HIS A 276 0.76 -10.65 -2.64
CA HIS A 276 0.93 -11.86 -1.84
C HIS A 276 0.20 -11.79 -0.50
N LEU A 277 0.17 -10.62 0.11
CA LEU A 277 -0.57 -10.39 1.34
C LEU A 277 -2.07 -10.58 1.10
N MET A 278 -2.61 -9.93 0.08
CA MET A 278 -4.01 -10.06 -0.32
C MET A 278 -4.38 -11.48 -0.70
N GLY A 279 -3.49 -12.19 -1.40
CA GLY A 279 -3.67 -13.59 -1.76
C GLY A 279 -3.68 -14.57 -0.59
N SER A 280 -3.26 -14.14 0.60
CA SER A 280 -3.16 -14.99 1.78
C SER A 280 -4.29 -14.82 2.80
N ILE A 281 -5.18 -13.84 2.63
CA ILE A 281 -6.21 -13.48 3.62
C ILE A 281 -7.63 -13.54 3.03
N PRO A 282 -8.64 -13.91 3.82
CA PRO A 282 -10.03 -13.96 3.36
C PRO A 282 -10.75 -12.60 3.42
N ASN A 283 -10.23 -11.60 4.17
CA ASN A 283 -10.81 -10.27 4.29
C ASN A 283 -10.13 -9.22 3.40
N GLY A 284 -9.41 -9.64 2.34
CA GLY A 284 -8.89 -8.76 1.31
C GLY A 284 -10.03 -8.22 0.43
N LEU A 285 -10.06 -6.91 0.19
CA LEU A 285 -11.10 -6.25 -0.61
C LEU A 285 -10.60 -5.95 -2.02
N ILE A 286 -9.60 -5.09 -2.13
CA ILE A 286 -9.03 -4.60 -3.38
C ILE A 286 -7.64 -4.03 -3.10
N MET A 287 -6.74 -4.02 -4.10
CA MET A 287 -5.36 -3.59 -3.95
C MET A 287 -5.03 -2.42 -4.88
N GLU A 288 -4.16 -1.55 -4.41
CA GLU A 288 -3.68 -0.39 -5.15
C GLU A 288 -2.65 -0.74 -6.24
N THR A 289 -2.78 -0.09 -7.41
CA THR A 289 -1.78 -0.07 -8.47
C THR A 289 -1.52 1.37 -8.92
N TYR A 290 -0.33 1.61 -9.51
CA TYR A 290 0.10 2.93 -9.94
C TYR A 290 0.51 2.93 -11.43
N PRO A 291 -0.42 2.91 -12.39
CA PRO A 291 -0.07 2.79 -13.81
C PRO A 291 0.83 3.94 -14.30
N SER A 292 0.58 5.16 -13.84
CA SER A 292 1.36 6.35 -14.22
C SER A 292 2.79 6.41 -13.63
N VAL A 293 3.05 5.68 -12.55
CA VAL A 293 4.35 5.70 -11.83
C VAL A 293 5.16 4.43 -12.11
N SER A 294 4.51 3.38 -12.59
CA SER A 294 5.11 2.05 -12.78
C SER A 294 6.23 2.01 -13.85
N GLY A 295 6.32 3.01 -14.73
CA GLY A 295 7.27 3.00 -15.84
C GLY A 295 8.73 2.77 -15.42
N HIS A 296 9.18 3.37 -14.32
CA HIS A 296 10.55 3.18 -13.83
C HIS A 296 10.74 1.85 -13.07
N MET A 297 9.70 1.38 -12.38
CA MET A 297 9.76 0.09 -11.69
C MET A 297 9.70 -1.07 -12.68
N ALA A 298 9.00 -0.90 -13.80
CA ALA A 298 8.93 -1.90 -14.88
C ALA A 298 10.28 -2.17 -15.55
N GLU A 299 11.26 -1.28 -15.39
CA GLU A 299 12.64 -1.54 -15.82
C GLU A 299 13.42 -2.43 -14.84
N LEU A 300 12.97 -2.51 -13.59
CA LEU A 300 13.66 -3.26 -12.52
C LEU A 300 13.01 -4.60 -12.21
N VAL A 301 11.69 -4.69 -12.35
CA VAL A 301 10.90 -5.87 -11.99
C VAL A 301 9.73 -6.09 -12.94
N ASP A 302 9.28 -7.34 -13.04
CA ASP A 302 8.07 -7.66 -13.79
C ASP A 302 6.85 -6.98 -13.16
N VAL A 303 6.07 -6.26 -13.95
CA VAL A 303 4.80 -5.67 -13.54
C VAL A 303 3.67 -6.57 -14.03
N PRO A 304 2.86 -7.16 -13.14
CA PRO A 304 1.74 -8.00 -13.55
C PRO A 304 0.71 -7.20 -14.36
N GLU A 305 0.19 -7.81 -15.43
CA GLU A 305 -0.87 -7.22 -16.25
C GLU A 305 -2.21 -7.20 -15.49
N VAL A 306 -3.00 -6.17 -15.76
CA VAL A 306 -4.35 -6.03 -15.22
C VAL A 306 -5.35 -6.55 -16.26
N GLU A 307 -6.10 -7.57 -15.91
CA GLU A 307 -7.14 -8.17 -16.74
C GLU A 307 -8.50 -8.04 -16.04
N GLU A 308 -9.42 -7.29 -16.65
CA GLU A 308 -10.79 -7.08 -16.13
C GLU A 308 -10.84 -6.65 -14.65
N GLY A 309 -9.91 -5.77 -14.24
CA GLY A 309 -9.80 -5.26 -12.87
C GLY A 309 -9.10 -6.20 -11.89
N TYR A 310 -8.38 -7.21 -12.36
CA TYR A 310 -7.65 -8.17 -11.54
C TYR A 310 -6.20 -8.35 -11.98
N ILE A 311 -5.37 -8.74 -11.02
CA ILE A 311 -4.01 -9.24 -11.23
C ILE A 311 -3.96 -10.69 -10.75
N THR A 312 -3.28 -11.56 -11.51
CA THR A 312 -2.94 -12.92 -11.08
C THR A 312 -1.57 -12.92 -10.42
N ILE A 313 -1.47 -13.52 -9.23
CA ILE A 313 -0.20 -13.61 -8.49
C ILE A 313 0.76 -14.52 -9.28
N PRO A 314 2.02 -14.09 -9.52
CA PRO A 314 3.00 -14.93 -10.21
C PRO A 314 3.23 -16.27 -9.49
N ASP A 315 3.17 -17.39 -10.20
CA ASP A 315 3.51 -18.72 -9.67
C ASP A 315 5.03 -18.92 -9.72
N ARG A 316 5.74 -18.08 -8.94
CA ARG A 316 7.21 -18.11 -8.81
C ARG A 316 7.60 -18.13 -7.34
N PRO A 317 8.73 -18.76 -6.97
CA PRO A 317 9.23 -18.76 -5.60
C PRO A 317 9.47 -17.34 -5.05
N GLY A 318 9.23 -17.17 -3.76
CA GLY A 318 9.38 -15.87 -3.10
C GLY A 318 8.27 -14.89 -3.48
N LEU A 319 8.64 -13.64 -3.68
CA LEU A 319 7.76 -12.58 -4.18
C LEU A 319 7.60 -12.59 -5.71
N GLY A 320 8.34 -13.46 -6.40
CA GLY A 320 8.26 -13.58 -7.85
C GLY A 320 8.59 -12.31 -8.62
N LEU A 321 9.45 -11.44 -8.08
CA LEU A 321 9.70 -10.08 -8.59
C LEU A 321 10.20 -10.02 -10.03
N GLY A 322 10.87 -11.09 -10.54
CA GLY A 322 11.49 -11.03 -11.86
C GLY A 322 12.53 -9.92 -11.95
N LEU A 323 13.37 -9.78 -10.90
CA LEU A 323 14.35 -8.69 -10.80
C LEU A 323 15.36 -8.75 -11.95
N ASP A 324 15.50 -7.66 -12.70
CA ASP A 324 16.51 -7.48 -13.75
C ASP A 324 17.82 -6.98 -13.11
N GLU A 325 18.80 -7.87 -12.99
CA GLU A 325 20.09 -7.57 -12.35
C GLU A 325 20.92 -6.55 -13.17
N ASP A 326 20.81 -6.57 -14.50
CA ASP A 326 21.50 -5.62 -15.38
C ASP A 326 20.90 -4.21 -15.20
N ALA A 327 19.58 -4.11 -15.08
CA ALA A 327 18.91 -2.85 -14.79
C ALA A 327 19.24 -2.33 -13.39
N VAL A 328 19.29 -3.21 -12.38
CA VAL A 328 19.72 -2.84 -11.01
C VAL A 328 21.14 -2.26 -11.03
N GLU A 329 22.09 -2.90 -11.73
CA GLU A 329 23.46 -2.40 -11.81
C GLU A 329 23.54 -1.09 -12.59
N LYS A 330 22.77 -0.95 -13.69
CA LYS A 330 22.69 0.28 -14.50
C LYS A 330 22.22 1.50 -13.70
N TYR A 331 21.25 1.30 -12.78
CA TYR A 331 20.66 2.39 -11.99
C TYR A 331 21.24 2.51 -10.58
N ARG A 332 22.20 1.68 -10.22
CA ARG A 332 22.87 1.75 -8.92
C ARG A 332 23.53 3.11 -8.72
N VAL A 333 23.22 3.75 -7.61
CA VAL A 333 23.90 4.95 -7.11
C VAL A 333 24.69 4.58 -5.86
N GLU A 334 25.86 5.21 -5.66
CA GLU A 334 26.75 4.93 -4.53
C GLU A 334 26.14 5.36 -3.16
#